data_34c4efd0222360bc8479965710be8732
#
_entry.id   34c4efd0222360bc8479965710be8732
#
_cell.length_a   1.000
_cell.length_b   1.000
_cell.length_c   1.000
_cell.angle_alpha   90.00
_cell.angle_beta   90.00
_cell.angle_gamma   90.00
#
_symmetry.space_group_name_H-M   'P 1'
#
loop_
_entity.id
_entity.type
_entity.pdbx_description
1 polymer ?
#
loop_
_entity_poly.entity_id
_entity_poly.type
_entity_poly.pdbx_seq_one_letter_code
_entity_poly.pdbx_strand_id
1 'polypeptide(L)'
;MHSVISRIKISRIFILSLTFLTFVIFFISTIFSTFIYNNSKQQLIESLYIQAKSINALIPKINETNEIILNNLINELDIKGNNEDRLRVTLIDKDWIVVGDSFLNTEQLESIEKHSPDTRIEIKNALIDNYGTDTRISNTTGDELIYVAIKRNPYDLNDGLIRVALPFNYYTSVFNFFIYPFIILMILVIASSSFLSFNVQNDLRKNLDSLLK
;
A
#
# COMPACT_ATOMS: atom_id res chain seq x y z
N MET A 1 -24.64 39.12 -35.95
CA MET A 1 -25.14 37.73 -35.69
C MET A 1 -24.08 36.67 -35.91
N HIS A 2 -23.33 36.64 -37.03
CA HIS A 2 -22.28 35.67 -37.31
C HIS A 2 -21.16 35.61 -36.25
N SER A 3 -20.68 36.75 -35.74
CA SER A 3 -19.58 36.82 -34.75
C SER A 3 -19.97 36.27 -33.37
N VAL A 4 -21.23 36.42 -32.97
CA VAL A 4 -21.75 35.92 -31.69
C VAL A 4 -21.89 34.38 -31.72
N ILE A 5 -22.41 33.85 -32.81
CA ILE A 5 -22.56 32.40 -33.03
C ILE A 5 -21.16 31.73 -33.07
N SER A 6 -20.16 32.37 -33.69
CA SER A 6 -18.79 31.85 -33.71
C SER A 6 -18.15 31.81 -32.32
N ARG A 7 -18.34 32.81 -31.48
CA ARG A 7 -17.85 32.86 -30.10
C ARG A 7 -18.48 31.81 -29.20
N ILE A 8 -19.79 31.57 -29.34
CA ILE A 8 -20.49 30.48 -28.59
C ILE A 8 -19.95 29.12 -29.01
N LYS A 9 -19.70 28.88 -30.29
CA LYS A 9 -19.14 27.65 -30.79
C LYS A 9 -17.73 27.40 -30.24
N ILE A 10 -16.87 28.40 -30.29
CA ILE A 10 -15.49 28.35 -29.77
C ILE A 10 -15.49 28.09 -28.26
N SER A 11 -16.33 28.76 -27.49
CA SER A 11 -16.47 28.55 -26.06
C SER A 11 -16.89 27.09 -25.71
N ARG A 12 -17.83 26.50 -26.44
CA ARG A 12 -18.27 25.11 -26.25
C ARG A 12 -17.16 24.10 -26.59
N ILE A 13 -16.45 24.31 -27.69
CA ILE A 13 -15.32 23.47 -28.08
C ILE A 13 -14.21 23.53 -27.03
N PHE A 14 -13.91 24.72 -26.52
CA PHE A 14 -12.91 24.89 -25.48
C PHE A 14 -13.30 24.16 -24.18
N ILE A 15 -14.55 24.29 -23.72
CA ILE A 15 -15.04 23.57 -22.53
C ILE A 15 -14.96 22.06 -22.75
N LEU A 16 -15.39 21.56 -23.91
CA LEU A 16 -15.33 20.13 -24.23
C LEU A 16 -13.88 19.63 -24.28
N SER A 17 -12.96 20.39 -24.87
CA SER A 17 -11.55 19.98 -24.90
C SER A 17 -10.92 19.98 -23.53
N LEU A 18 -11.27 20.94 -22.67
CA LEU A 18 -10.76 21.01 -21.30
C LEU A 18 -11.31 19.84 -20.45
N THR A 19 -12.59 19.51 -20.55
CA THR A 19 -13.18 18.36 -19.85
C THR A 19 -12.60 17.03 -20.36
N PHE A 20 -12.37 16.90 -21.64
CA PHE A 20 -11.70 15.72 -22.19
C PHE A 20 -10.27 15.59 -21.68
N LEU A 21 -9.50 16.69 -21.65
CA LEU A 21 -8.13 16.69 -21.13
C LEU A 21 -8.07 16.27 -19.65
N THR A 22 -8.99 16.79 -18.83
CA THR A 22 -9.05 16.38 -17.40
C THR A 22 -9.37 14.91 -17.24
N PHE A 23 -10.25 14.36 -18.07
CA PHE A 23 -10.57 12.94 -18.06
C PHE A 23 -9.36 12.08 -18.43
N VAL A 24 -8.60 12.49 -19.45
CA VAL A 24 -7.37 11.80 -19.86
C VAL A 24 -6.31 11.84 -18.75
N ILE A 25 -6.10 13.00 -18.12
CA ILE A 25 -5.15 13.14 -17.00
C ILE A 25 -5.56 12.24 -15.83
N PHE A 26 -6.85 12.18 -15.50
CA PHE A 26 -7.35 11.30 -14.44
C PHE A 26 -7.06 9.84 -14.74
N PHE A 27 -7.33 9.41 -15.95
CA PHE A 27 -7.11 8.02 -16.35
C PHE A 27 -5.62 7.63 -16.31
N ILE A 28 -4.75 8.49 -16.83
CA ILE A 28 -3.30 8.29 -16.77
C ILE A 28 -2.81 8.26 -15.31
N SER A 29 -3.30 9.17 -14.48
CA SER A 29 -2.94 9.24 -13.06
C SER A 29 -3.34 7.97 -12.29
N THR A 30 -4.51 7.41 -12.59
CA THR A 30 -4.99 6.17 -11.98
C THR A 30 -4.11 4.97 -12.38
N ILE A 31 -3.76 4.84 -13.66
CA ILE A 31 -2.86 3.78 -14.13
C ILE A 31 -1.49 3.90 -13.47
N PHE A 32 -0.94 5.11 -13.44
CA PHE A 32 0.37 5.38 -12.86
C PHE A 32 0.39 5.10 -11.35
N SER A 33 -0.65 5.50 -10.62
CA SER A 33 -0.80 5.20 -9.19
C SER A 33 -0.81 3.69 -8.93
N THR A 34 -1.56 2.92 -9.71
CA THR A 34 -1.62 1.46 -9.59
C THR A 34 -0.27 0.82 -9.91
N PHE A 35 0.43 1.31 -10.92
CA PHE A 35 1.77 0.83 -11.28
C PHE A 35 2.77 1.06 -10.14
N ILE A 36 2.81 2.27 -9.59
CA ILE A 36 3.71 2.61 -8.47
C ILE A 36 3.38 1.76 -7.24
N TYR A 37 2.09 1.61 -6.90
CA TYR A 37 1.65 0.77 -5.79
C TYR A 37 2.18 -0.66 -5.90
N ASN A 38 1.94 -1.31 -7.03
CA ASN A 38 2.37 -2.69 -7.26
C ASN A 38 3.90 -2.84 -7.22
N ASN A 39 4.61 -1.89 -7.83
CA ASN A 39 6.07 -1.91 -7.84
C ASN A 39 6.68 -1.71 -6.45
N SER A 40 6.14 -0.77 -5.67
CA SER A 40 6.60 -0.53 -4.30
C SER A 40 6.28 -1.70 -3.37
N LYS A 41 5.11 -2.31 -3.53
CA LYS A 41 4.74 -3.53 -2.81
C LYS A 41 5.73 -4.67 -3.11
N GLN A 42 6.07 -4.87 -4.37
CA GLN A 42 7.01 -5.91 -4.78
C GLN A 42 8.43 -5.66 -4.23
N GLN A 43 8.90 -4.41 -4.30
CA GLN A 43 10.19 -4.04 -3.72
C GLN A 43 10.23 -4.26 -2.20
N LEU A 44 9.15 -3.96 -1.49
CA LEU A 44 9.05 -4.23 -0.06
C LEU A 44 9.08 -5.75 0.23
N ILE A 45 8.37 -6.56 -0.54
CA ILE A 45 8.38 -8.02 -0.41
C ILE A 45 9.82 -8.56 -0.61
N GLU A 46 10.52 -8.11 -1.63
CA GLU A 46 11.91 -8.53 -1.89
C GLU A 46 12.86 -8.09 -0.77
N SER A 47 12.70 -6.88 -0.26
CA SER A 47 13.44 -6.38 0.89
C SER A 47 13.19 -7.23 2.14
N LEU A 48 11.93 -7.55 2.44
CA LEU A 48 11.55 -8.41 3.56
C LEU A 48 12.10 -9.84 3.40
N TYR A 49 12.10 -10.39 2.19
CA TYR A 49 12.70 -11.69 1.93
C TYR A 49 14.21 -11.71 2.22
N ILE A 50 14.93 -10.67 1.80
CA ILE A 50 16.38 -10.54 2.09
C ILE A 50 16.60 -10.38 3.61
N GLN A 51 15.79 -9.58 4.28
CA GLN A 51 15.86 -9.40 5.74
C GLN A 51 15.57 -10.71 6.48
N ALA A 52 14.53 -11.44 6.08
CA ALA A 52 14.20 -12.74 6.65
C ALA A 52 15.39 -13.72 6.54
N LYS A 53 16.06 -13.78 5.38
CA LYS A 53 17.26 -14.61 5.19
C LYS A 53 18.43 -14.17 6.07
N SER A 54 18.65 -12.87 6.17
CA SER A 54 19.76 -12.32 6.99
C SER A 54 19.53 -12.61 8.47
N ILE A 55 18.31 -12.40 8.96
CA ILE A 55 17.94 -12.69 10.35
C ILE A 55 18.03 -14.21 10.60
N ASN A 56 17.54 -15.03 9.68
CA ASN A 56 17.61 -16.49 9.81
C ASN A 56 19.05 -17.00 9.97
N ALA A 57 20.01 -16.35 9.30
CA ALA A 57 21.41 -16.73 9.42
C ALA A 57 22.02 -16.39 10.82
N LEU A 58 21.41 -15.46 11.56
CA LEU A 58 21.87 -15.05 12.89
C LEU A 58 21.22 -15.87 14.03
N ILE A 59 20.09 -16.51 13.77
CA ILE A 59 19.34 -17.25 14.78
C ILE A 59 19.84 -18.70 14.88
N PRO A 60 20.23 -19.18 16.06
CA PRO A 60 20.62 -20.58 16.25
C PRO A 60 19.46 -21.54 15.98
N LYS A 61 19.76 -22.82 15.81
CA LYS A 61 18.74 -23.84 15.57
C LYS A 61 17.75 -23.92 16.74
N ILE A 62 16.45 -23.98 16.41
CA ILE A 62 15.37 -24.03 17.42
C ILE A 62 15.56 -25.17 18.40
N ASN A 63 16.00 -26.35 17.91
CA ASN A 63 16.18 -27.53 18.74
C ASN A 63 17.33 -27.43 19.77
N GLU A 64 18.24 -26.45 19.61
CA GLU A 64 19.40 -26.24 20.47
C GLU A 64 19.18 -25.09 21.48
N THR A 65 18.06 -24.38 21.38
CA THR A 65 17.85 -23.12 22.09
C THR A 65 16.52 -23.13 22.84
N ASN A 66 16.56 -22.70 24.11
CA ASN A 66 15.35 -22.53 24.90
C ASN A 66 14.47 -21.39 24.28
N GLU A 67 13.15 -21.56 24.26
CA GLU A 67 12.18 -20.59 23.73
C GLU A 67 12.36 -19.17 24.32
N ILE A 68 12.71 -19.07 25.60
CA ILE A 68 12.98 -17.80 26.27
C ILE A 68 14.20 -17.10 25.65
N ILE A 69 15.24 -17.86 25.32
CA ILE A 69 16.47 -17.32 24.69
C ILE A 69 16.15 -16.85 23.26
N LEU A 70 15.35 -17.64 22.51
CA LEU A 70 14.93 -17.25 21.17
C LEU A 70 14.11 -15.97 21.15
N ASN A 71 13.16 -15.84 22.07
CA ASN A 71 12.35 -14.62 22.16
C ASN A 71 13.19 -13.40 22.57
N ASN A 72 14.12 -13.57 23.51
CA ASN A 72 15.05 -12.50 23.90
C ASN A 72 15.96 -12.08 22.74
N LEU A 73 16.53 -13.02 21.98
CA LEU A 73 17.32 -12.72 20.81
C LEU A 73 16.54 -11.93 19.76
N ILE A 74 15.29 -12.30 19.50
CA ILE A 74 14.44 -11.58 18.57
C ILE A 74 14.11 -10.17 19.06
N ASN A 75 13.85 -10.01 20.36
CA ASN A 75 13.64 -8.70 20.98
C ASN A 75 14.90 -7.82 20.94
N GLU A 76 16.08 -8.43 21.05
CA GLU A 76 17.36 -7.73 20.91
C GLU A 76 17.69 -7.35 19.46
N LEU A 77 17.23 -8.15 18.51
CA LEU A 77 17.30 -7.84 17.06
C LEU A 77 16.38 -6.68 16.68
N ASP A 78 15.73 -6.05 17.67
CA ASP A 78 14.87 -4.89 17.50
C ASP A 78 15.56 -3.85 16.59
N ILE A 79 15.32 -4.02 15.30
CA ILE A 79 15.73 -3.05 14.29
C ILE A 79 14.83 -1.85 14.51
N LYS A 80 15.32 -0.94 15.35
CA LYS A 80 14.66 0.31 15.72
C LYS A 80 14.39 1.14 14.47
N GLY A 81 13.25 0.88 13.83
CA GLY A 81 12.55 1.88 13.04
C GLY A 81 11.85 2.87 13.99
N ASN A 82 11.47 4.02 13.51
CA ASN A 82 10.49 4.87 14.19
C ASN A 82 9.26 4.00 14.49
N ASN A 83 8.61 4.20 15.63
CA ASN A 83 7.56 3.33 16.20
C ASN A 83 6.45 2.83 15.24
N GLU A 84 6.31 3.43 14.06
CA GLU A 84 5.31 3.07 13.03
C GLU A 84 5.83 2.09 11.97
N ASP A 85 7.16 1.97 11.77
CA ASP A 85 7.78 1.15 10.71
C ASP A 85 8.65 0.02 11.26
N ARG A 86 8.29 -0.50 12.42
CA ARG A 86 9.06 -1.53 13.10
C ARG A 86 8.88 -2.89 12.46
N LEU A 87 9.98 -3.54 12.09
CA LEU A 87 9.97 -4.89 11.55
C LEU A 87 9.54 -5.89 12.62
N ARG A 88 8.45 -6.62 12.35
CA ARG A 88 8.03 -7.73 13.18
C ARG A 88 8.69 -9.00 12.69
N VAL A 89 9.34 -9.72 13.59
CA VAL A 89 9.97 -11.03 13.34
C VAL A 89 9.25 -12.08 14.19
N THR A 90 8.83 -13.17 13.57
CA THR A 90 8.14 -14.29 14.23
C THR A 90 8.85 -15.59 13.89
N LEU A 91 9.20 -16.39 14.89
CA LEU A 91 9.70 -17.76 14.74
C LEU A 91 8.59 -18.76 14.98
N ILE A 92 8.48 -19.73 14.09
CA ILE A 92 7.45 -20.75 14.10
C ILE A 92 8.15 -22.10 14.02
N ASP A 93 7.82 -23.01 14.94
CA ASP A 93 8.36 -24.36 14.96
C ASP A 93 7.69 -25.29 13.92
N LYS A 94 8.12 -26.54 13.89
CA LYS A 94 7.58 -27.61 13.02
C LYS A 94 6.11 -27.95 13.30
N ASP A 95 5.63 -27.68 14.52
CA ASP A 95 4.26 -27.95 14.98
C ASP A 95 3.35 -26.72 14.84
N TRP A 96 3.83 -25.69 14.13
CA TRP A 96 3.18 -24.43 13.83
C TRP A 96 2.96 -23.54 15.06
N ILE A 97 3.71 -23.77 16.13
CA ILE A 97 3.68 -22.97 17.35
C ILE A 97 4.62 -21.78 17.19
N VAL A 98 4.19 -20.61 17.61
CA VAL A 98 5.03 -19.41 17.66
C VAL A 98 5.95 -19.51 18.87
N VAL A 99 7.24 -19.68 18.63
CA VAL A 99 8.27 -19.84 19.69
C VAL A 99 9.03 -18.56 19.98
N GLY A 100 8.84 -17.52 19.16
CA GLY A 100 9.40 -16.18 19.39
C GLY A 100 8.75 -15.14 18.49
N ASP A 101 8.56 -13.93 19.03
CA ASP A 101 7.99 -12.79 18.27
C ASP A 101 8.54 -11.48 18.85
N SER A 102 9.01 -10.57 17.97
CA SER A 102 9.62 -9.31 18.37
C SER A 102 8.64 -8.29 18.97
N PHE A 103 7.33 -8.53 18.88
CA PHE A 103 6.28 -7.66 19.42
C PHE A 103 5.63 -8.20 20.68
N LEU A 104 5.90 -9.45 21.06
CA LEU A 104 5.19 -10.17 22.09
C LEU A 104 6.15 -10.66 23.16
N ASN A 105 5.72 -10.59 24.40
CA ASN A 105 6.43 -11.22 25.50
C ASN A 105 6.08 -12.72 25.61
N THR A 106 6.80 -13.44 26.45
CA THR A 106 6.64 -14.89 26.62
C THR A 106 5.21 -15.29 27.06
N GLU A 107 4.56 -14.50 27.92
CA GLU A 107 3.20 -14.77 28.38
C GLU A 107 2.15 -14.62 27.27
N GLN A 108 2.38 -13.66 26.37
CA GLN A 108 1.52 -13.43 25.21
C GLN A 108 1.68 -14.51 24.14
N LEU A 109 2.88 -15.10 24.01
CA LEU A 109 3.13 -16.19 23.04
C LEU A 109 2.27 -17.42 23.34
N GLU A 110 2.06 -17.77 24.61
CA GLU A 110 1.24 -18.93 25.01
C GLU A 110 -0.23 -18.80 24.59
N SER A 111 -0.73 -17.58 24.41
CA SER A 111 -2.12 -17.30 24.05
C SER A 111 -2.37 -17.21 22.53
N ILE A 112 -1.33 -17.30 21.72
CA ILE A 112 -1.45 -17.13 20.26
C ILE A 112 -1.91 -18.43 19.60
N GLU A 113 -2.83 -18.29 18.65
CA GLU A 113 -3.22 -19.38 17.76
C GLU A 113 -2.04 -19.90 16.94
N LYS A 114 -2.05 -21.21 16.68
CA LYS A 114 -1.08 -21.84 15.80
C LYS A 114 -1.06 -21.17 14.42
N HIS A 115 0.12 -20.95 13.91
CA HIS A 115 0.34 -20.36 12.60
C HIS A 115 0.47 -21.46 11.54
N SER A 116 -0.61 -22.19 11.30
CA SER A 116 -0.61 -23.34 10.39
C SER A 116 -0.75 -22.91 8.92
N PRO A 117 -0.32 -23.75 7.97
CA PRO A 117 -0.50 -23.53 6.53
C PRO A 117 -1.97 -23.38 6.10
N ASP A 118 -2.90 -23.94 6.88
CA ASP A 118 -4.35 -23.85 6.60
C ASP A 118 -4.92 -22.46 6.89
N THR A 119 -4.31 -21.73 7.83
CA THR A 119 -4.77 -20.41 8.28
C THR A 119 -3.88 -19.28 7.81
N ARG A 120 -2.67 -19.57 7.31
CA ARG A 120 -1.65 -18.60 6.94
C ARG A 120 -1.10 -18.87 5.54
N ILE A 121 -1.55 -18.06 4.58
CA ILE A 121 -1.20 -18.21 3.14
C ILE A 121 0.30 -18.07 2.92
N GLU A 122 0.96 -17.15 3.60
CA GLU A 122 2.40 -16.95 3.51
C GLU A 122 3.19 -18.19 3.95
N ILE A 123 2.71 -18.91 4.96
CA ILE A 123 3.34 -20.14 5.43
C ILE A 123 3.11 -21.26 4.42
N LYS A 124 1.87 -21.42 3.94
CA LYS A 124 1.52 -22.43 2.94
C LYS A 124 2.40 -22.27 1.68
N ASN A 125 2.56 -21.05 1.19
CA ASN A 125 3.36 -20.77 0.00
C ASN A 125 4.87 -20.98 0.26
N ALA A 126 5.36 -20.62 1.45
CA ALA A 126 6.76 -20.85 1.82
C ALA A 126 7.13 -22.33 1.88
N LEU A 127 6.17 -23.23 2.12
CA LEU A 127 6.42 -24.68 2.12
C LEU A 127 6.64 -25.22 0.69
N ILE A 128 6.04 -24.59 -0.31
CA ILE A 128 6.10 -24.99 -1.72
C ILE A 128 7.27 -24.27 -2.42
N ASP A 129 7.36 -22.96 -2.21
CA ASP A 129 8.30 -22.08 -2.87
C ASP A 129 9.47 -21.69 -1.95
N ASN A 130 10.37 -20.84 -2.45
CA ASN A 130 11.49 -20.30 -1.67
C ASN A 130 11.03 -19.39 -0.54
N TYR A 131 9.90 -18.70 -0.72
CA TYR A 131 9.23 -17.87 0.26
C TYR A 131 7.73 -17.77 -0.04
N GLY A 132 6.94 -17.45 0.95
CA GLY A 132 5.52 -17.15 0.79
C GLY A 132 5.20 -15.75 1.28
N THR A 133 4.17 -15.14 0.68
CA THR A 133 3.73 -13.79 1.02
C THR A 133 2.23 -13.73 1.25
N ASP A 134 1.82 -12.83 2.12
CA ASP A 134 0.42 -12.45 2.31
C ASP A 134 0.33 -10.96 2.71
N THR A 135 -0.82 -10.37 2.48
CA THR A 135 -1.12 -9.00 2.91
C THR A 135 -2.48 -9.00 3.58
N ARG A 136 -2.50 -8.69 4.87
CA ARG A 136 -3.74 -8.68 5.67
C ARG A 136 -3.64 -7.75 6.86
N ILE A 137 -4.79 -7.40 7.42
CA ILE A 137 -4.87 -6.67 8.69
C ILE A 137 -4.39 -7.61 9.81
N SER A 138 -3.45 -7.12 10.62
CA SER A 138 -2.93 -7.84 11.78
C SER A 138 -3.96 -7.81 12.93
N ASN A 139 -4.32 -8.95 13.45
CA ASN A 139 -5.20 -9.04 14.64
C ASN A 139 -4.54 -8.47 15.91
N THR A 140 -3.20 -8.33 15.91
CA THR A 140 -2.43 -7.86 17.06
C THR A 140 -2.26 -6.34 17.04
N THR A 141 -1.98 -5.74 15.87
CA THR A 141 -1.67 -4.30 15.74
C THR A 141 -2.82 -3.50 15.12
N GLY A 142 -3.74 -4.15 14.39
CA GLY A 142 -4.80 -3.48 13.63
C GLY A 142 -4.36 -2.88 12.30
N ASP A 143 -3.06 -2.94 11.99
CA ASP A 143 -2.48 -2.39 10.75
C ASP A 143 -2.51 -3.41 9.61
N GLU A 144 -2.56 -2.92 8.38
CA GLU A 144 -2.34 -3.76 7.20
C GLU A 144 -0.85 -4.05 7.08
N LEU A 145 -0.47 -5.33 7.25
CA LEU A 145 0.91 -5.78 7.18
C LEU A 145 1.14 -6.62 5.92
N ILE A 146 2.32 -6.47 5.33
CA ILE A 146 2.87 -7.43 4.38
C ILE A 146 3.69 -8.44 5.17
N TYR A 147 3.35 -9.71 4.99
CA TYR A 147 4.03 -10.85 5.59
C TYR A 147 4.88 -11.55 4.55
N VAL A 148 6.10 -11.92 4.94
CA VAL A 148 6.99 -12.79 4.17
C VAL A 148 7.47 -13.92 5.09
N ALA A 149 7.25 -15.16 4.68
CA ALA A 149 7.70 -16.35 5.39
C ALA A 149 8.73 -17.13 4.56
N ILE A 150 9.73 -17.69 5.22
CA ILE A 150 10.73 -18.61 4.63
C ILE A 150 10.92 -19.82 5.53
N LYS A 151 11.30 -20.95 4.93
CA LYS A 151 11.83 -22.10 5.68
C LYS A 151 13.19 -21.69 6.27
N ARG A 152 13.42 -22.02 7.54
CA ARG A 152 14.71 -21.79 8.18
C ARG A 152 15.80 -22.66 7.55
N ASN A 153 15.46 -23.92 7.29
CA ASN A 153 16.26 -24.84 6.52
C ASN A 153 15.46 -25.30 5.29
N PRO A 154 15.92 -25.01 4.06
CA PRO A 154 15.20 -25.42 2.85
C PRO A 154 15.01 -26.93 2.72
N TYR A 155 15.85 -27.71 3.39
CA TYR A 155 15.90 -29.17 3.27
C TYR A 155 15.30 -29.91 4.48
N ASP A 156 15.08 -29.21 5.60
CA ASP A 156 14.57 -29.79 6.83
C ASP A 156 13.58 -28.86 7.53
N LEU A 157 12.33 -29.27 7.59
CA LEU A 157 11.26 -28.51 8.29
C LEU A 157 11.35 -28.60 9.82
N ASN A 158 12.19 -29.48 10.38
CA ASN A 158 12.38 -29.55 11.83
C ASN A 158 12.95 -28.24 12.40
N ASP A 159 13.65 -27.46 11.58
CA ASP A 159 14.15 -26.14 11.96
C ASP A 159 13.03 -25.05 11.95
N GLY A 160 11.80 -25.39 11.49
CA GLY A 160 10.66 -24.49 11.44
C GLY A 160 10.75 -23.39 10.37
N LEU A 161 10.04 -22.29 10.59
CA LEU A 161 9.97 -21.14 9.69
C LEU A 161 10.30 -19.85 10.43
N ILE A 162 10.78 -18.87 9.66
CA ILE A 162 10.83 -17.47 10.07
C ILE A 162 9.86 -16.68 9.22
N ARG A 163 9.11 -15.81 9.86
CA ARG A 163 8.20 -14.86 9.22
C ARG A 163 8.59 -13.45 9.63
N VAL A 164 8.66 -12.55 8.66
CA VAL A 164 8.85 -11.12 8.89
C VAL A 164 7.63 -10.37 8.38
N ALA A 165 7.33 -9.24 9.00
CA ALA A 165 6.24 -8.39 8.55
C ALA A 165 6.53 -6.90 8.79
N LEU A 166 6.00 -6.06 7.90
CA LEU A 166 6.06 -4.60 8.00
C LEU A 166 4.71 -3.99 7.64
N PRO A 167 4.33 -2.87 8.28
CA PRO A 167 3.17 -2.10 7.85
C PRO A 167 3.35 -1.58 6.42
N PHE A 168 2.29 -1.69 5.63
CA PHE A 168 2.27 -1.15 4.27
C PHE A 168 1.40 0.11 4.21
N ASN A 169 1.87 1.16 4.87
CA ASN A 169 1.17 2.46 4.93
C ASN A 169 1.30 3.30 3.64
N TYR A 170 1.87 2.72 2.59
CA TYR A 170 2.14 3.41 1.32
C TYR A 170 0.85 3.91 0.63
N TYR A 171 -0.28 3.20 0.84
CA TYR A 171 -1.53 3.49 0.15
C TYR A 171 -2.07 4.89 0.45
N THR A 172 -2.06 5.30 1.70
CA THR A 172 -2.60 6.60 2.12
C THR A 172 -1.76 7.77 1.60
N SER A 173 -0.44 7.65 1.63
CA SER A 173 0.48 8.71 1.22
C SER A 173 0.45 8.95 -0.29
N VAL A 174 0.51 7.88 -1.08
CA VAL A 174 0.51 7.97 -2.55
C VAL A 174 -0.86 8.35 -3.09
N PHE A 175 -1.92 7.77 -2.55
CA PHE A 175 -3.28 8.10 -2.93
C PHE A 175 -3.60 9.58 -2.66
N ASN A 176 -3.21 10.10 -1.50
CA ASN A 176 -3.37 11.51 -1.16
C ASN A 176 -2.54 12.42 -2.07
N PHE A 177 -1.31 12.03 -2.41
CA PHE A 177 -0.46 12.80 -3.30
C PHE A 177 -1.08 13.01 -4.70
N PHE A 178 -1.84 12.04 -5.21
CA PHE A 178 -2.50 12.14 -6.51
C PHE A 178 -3.93 12.70 -6.45
N ILE A 179 -4.70 12.38 -5.42
CA ILE A 179 -6.10 12.81 -5.29
C ILE A 179 -6.22 14.32 -5.06
N TYR A 180 -5.40 14.91 -4.19
CA TYR A 180 -5.52 16.34 -3.90
C TYR A 180 -5.27 17.24 -5.12
N PRO A 181 -4.19 17.08 -5.90
CA PRO A 181 -3.99 17.82 -7.14
C PRO A 181 -5.13 17.62 -8.14
N PHE A 182 -5.69 16.41 -8.21
CA PHE A 182 -6.81 16.12 -9.09
C PHE A 182 -8.08 16.86 -8.67
N ILE A 183 -8.42 16.88 -7.39
CA ILE A 183 -9.56 17.64 -6.87
C ILE A 183 -9.38 19.15 -7.17
N ILE A 184 -8.19 19.68 -6.93
CA ILE A 184 -7.87 21.09 -7.24
C ILE A 184 -8.06 21.37 -8.74
N LEU A 185 -7.56 20.49 -9.60
CA LEU A 185 -7.72 20.61 -11.04
C LEU A 185 -9.20 20.60 -11.45
N MET A 186 -10.00 19.71 -10.91
CA MET A 186 -11.44 19.64 -11.15
C MET A 186 -12.16 20.93 -10.73
N ILE A 187 -11.81 21.49 -9.58
CA ILE A 187 -12.37 22.78 -9.11
C ILE A 187 -12.01 23.90 -10.09
N LEU A 188 -10.76 23.97 -10.55
CA LEU A 188 -10.31 24.98 -11.52
C LEU A 188 -11.04 24.83 -12.86
N VAL A 189 -11.28 23.63 -13.34
CA VAL A 189 -12.04 23.39 -14.58
C VAL A 189 -13.51 23.84 -14.42
N ILE A 190 -14.15 23.53 -13.32
CA ILE A 190 -15.53 23.95 -13.04
C ILE A 190 -15.60 25.49 -12.94
N ALA A 191 -14.68 26.12 -12.23
CA ALA A 191 -14.63 27.57 -12.07
C ALA A 191 -14.40 28.28 -13.42
N SER A 192 -13.44 27.81 -14.23
CA SER A 192 -13.16 28.38 -15.54
C SER A 192 -14.32 28.20 -16.52
N SER A 193 -14.98 27.05 -16.51
CA SER A 193 -16.17 26.76 -17.30
C SER A 193 -17.33 27.68 -16.92
N SER A 194 -17.57 27.89 -15.62
CA SER A 194 -18.60 28.77 -15.09
C SER A 194 -18.34 30.24 -15.47
N PHE A 195 -17.09 30.69 -15.36
CA PHE A 195 -16.68 32.04 -15.72
C PHE A 195 -16.87 32.30 -17.22
N LEU A 196 -16.46 31.37 -18.09
CA LEU A 196 -16.68 31.48 -19.52
C LEU A 196 -18.18 31.52 -19.89
N SER A 197 -18.98 30.65 -19.25
CA SER A 197 -20.45 30.63 -19.46
C SER A 197 -21.09 31.97 -19.06
N PHE A 198 -20.69 32.53 -17.93
CA PHE A 198 -21.19 33.83 -17.45
C PHE A 198 -20.85 34.98 -18.43
N ASN A 199 -19.60 35.04 -18.91
CA ASN A 199 -19.19 36.07 -19.87
C ASN A 199 -19.95 35.95 -21.19
N VAL A 200 -20.15 34.74 -21.71
CA VAL A 200 -20.92 34.50 -22.94
C VAL A 200 -22.39 34.96 -22.77
N GLN A 201 -23.02 34.64 -21.61
CA GLN A 201 -24.38 35.08 -21.33
C GLN A 201 -24.51 36.60 -21.25
N ASN A 202 -23.56 37.31 -20.62
CA ASN A 202 -23.54 38.74 -20.52
C ASN A 202 -23.36 39.43 -21.90
N ASP A 203 -22.48 38.89 -22.76
CA ASP A 203 -22.30 39.38 -24.11
C ASP A 203 -23.56 39.18 -24.97
N LEU A 204 -24.26 38.06 -24.80
CA LEU A 204 -25.53 37.78 -25.46
C LEU A 204 -26.60 38.77 -25.06
N ARG A 205 -26.76 39.01 -23.73
CA ARG A 205 -27.73 40.01 -23.21
C ARG A 205 -27.47 41.40 -23.77
N LYS A 206 -26.23 41.91 -23.72
CA LYS A 206 -25.85 43.22 -24.25
C LYS A 206 -26.17 43.36 -25.74
N ASN A 207 -25.92 42.31 -26.52
CA ASN A 207 -26.19 42.33 -27.97
C ASN A 207 -27.71 42.28 -28.27
N LEU A 208 -28.52 41.57 -27.46
CA LEU A 208 -29.97 41.57 -27.59
C LEU A 208 -30.57 42.90 -27.23
N ASP A 209 -30.15 43.53 -26.11
CA ASP A 209 -30.59 44.83 -25.68
C ASP A 209 -30.27 45.96 -26.73
N SER A 210 -29.20 45.81 -27.47
CA SER A 210 -28.81 46.72 -28.57
C SER A 210 -29.64 46.56 -29.84
N LEU A 211 -30.25 45.39 -30.05
CA LEU A 211 -31.12 45.11 -31.21
C LEU A 211 -32.61 45.48 -30.97
N LEU A 212 -32.97 45.65 -29.71
CA LEU A 212 -34.35 46.00 -29.29
C LEU A 212 -34.55 47.52 -29.09
N LYS A 213 -33.48 48.28 -29.22
CA LYS A 213 -33.49 49.76 -29.26
C LYS A 213 -33.37 50.28 -30.70
#